data_0944071454ee1d0a7f72e664d4f7d0e1
#
_entry.id   0944071454ee1d0a7f72e664d4f7d0e1
#
_cell.length_a   1.000
_cell.length_b   1.000
_cell.length_c   1.000
_cell.angle_alpha   90.00
_cell.angle_beta   90.00
_cell.angle_gamma   90.00
#
_symmetry.space_group_name_H-M   'P 1'
#
loop_
_entity.id
_entity.type
_entity.pdbx_description
1 polymer ?
#
loop_
_entity_poly.entity_id
_entity_poly.type
_entity_poly.pdbx_seq_one_letter_code
_entity_poly.pdbx_strand_id
1 'polypeptide(L)'
;MKEEIMEWVKTILISLVIALVITTFVKPTIVKNHSMSHTLEENDFLMINRLLYRRGEPQKGDIIVFESPLLTATGQEKLLIKRVIALPGDRILIQDGQVYINDELIKETYLEDGYTLGQVDMVIPEGKMFVMGDNRNNSLDSRDQALGLVDQEDIVGKAFLRLYPFGRFGGLN
;
A
#
# COMPACT_ATOMS: atom_id res chain seq x y z
N MET A 1 44.81 -14.04 18.70
CA MET A 1 43.88 -13.36 19.64
C MET A 1 43.54 -11.91 19.23
N LYS A 2 44.53 -10.96 19.19
CA LYS A 2 44.18 -9.55 18.82
C LYS A 2 43.65 -9.41 17.39
N GLU A 3 44.21 -10.12 16.44
CA GLU A 3 43.75 -10.09 15.03
C GLU A 3 42.36 -10.72 14.88
N GLU A 4 42.11 -11.86 15.51
CA GLU A 4 40.79 -12.50 15.54
C GLU A 4 39.72 -11.60 16.15
N ILE A 5 40.03 -10.96 17.28
CA ILE A 5 39.10 -10.00 17.90
C ILE A 5 38.79 -8.84 16.95
N MET A 6 39.83 -8.32 16.26
CA MET A 6 39.62 -7.25 15.27
C MET A 6 38.74 -7.65 14.09
N GLU A 7 38.87 -8.88 13.61
CA GLU A 7 38.01 -9.41 12.57
C GLU A 7 36.54 -9.57 13.01
N TRP A 8 36.34 -10.06 14.22
CA TRP A 8 35.00 -10.12 14.81
C TRP A 8 34.39 -8.73 14.98
N VAL A 9 35.14 -7.75 15.46
CA VAL A 9 34.68 -6.36 15.60
C VAL A 9 34.30 -5.76 14.24
N LYS A 10 35.11 -5.97 13.20
CA LYS A 10 34.77 -5.52 11.84
C LYS A 10 33.48 -6.16 11.32
N THR A 11 33.33 -7.46 11.50
CA THR A 11 32.13 -8.20 11.05
C THR A 11 30.87 -7.68 11.75
N ILE A 12 30.95 -7.47 13.07
CA ILE A 12 29.83 -6.92 13.85
C ILE A 12 29.48 -5.50 13.38
N LEU A 13 30.48 -4.64 13.17
CA LEU A 13 30.25 -3.28 12.70
C LEU A 13 29.61 -3.25 11.30
N ILE A 14 30.10 -4.06 10.37
CA ILE A 14 29.54 -4.17 9.03
C ILE A 14 28.09 -4.68 9.09
N SER A 15 27.83 -5.71 9.88
CA SER A 15 26.49 -6.27 10.05
C SER A 15 25.53 -5.24 10.66
N LEU A 16 25.99 -4.46 11.63
CA LEU A 16 25.20 -3.38 12.24
C LEU A 16 24.86 -2.29 11.23
N VAL A 17 25.82 -1.87 10.41
CA VAL A 17 25.60 -0.88 9.34
C VAL A 17 24.61 -1.40 8.33
N ILE A 18 24.75 -2.65 7.87
CA ILE A 18 23.81 -3.26 6.93
C ILE A 18 22.41 -3.32 7.54
N ALA A 19 22.27 -3.77 8.78
CA ALA A 19 20.99 -3.82 9.47
C ALA A 19 20.35 -2.43 9.58
N LEU A 20 21.13 -1.42 9.93
CA LEU A 20 20.68 -0.03 10.03
C LEU A 20 20.19 0.49 8.66
N VAL A 21 20.94 0.22 7.60
CA VAL A 21 20.56 0.57 6.23
C VAL A 21 19.24 -0.10 5.86
N ILE A 22 19.11 -1.42 6.05
CA ILE A 22 17.89 -2.16 5.72
C ILE A 22 16.69 -1.59 6.49
N THR A 23 16.82 -1.40 7.81
CA THR A 23 15.70 -0.92 8.66
C THR A 23 15.29 0.51 8.36
N THR A 24 16.17 1.32 7.76
CA THR A 24 15.83 2.67 7.30
C THR A 24 14.91 2.65 6.09
N PHE A 25 15.08 1.67 5.21
CA PHE A 25 14.40 1.60 3.91
C PHE A 25 13.21 0.67 3.88
N VAL A 26 13.20 -0.30 4.76
CA VAL A 26 12.15 -1.32 4.80
C VAL A 26 11.50 -1.34 6.18
N LYS A 27 10.17 -1.15 6.20
CA LYS A 27 9.38 -1.18 7.44
C LYS A 27 8.50 -2.43 7.45
N PRO A 28 8.61 -3.30 8.48
CA PRO A 28 7.65 -4.37 8.64
C PRO A 28 6.30 -3.80 9.11
N THR A 29 5.21 -4.41 8.67
CA THR A 29 3.86 -4.07 9.11
C THR A 29 2.99 -5.31 9.18
N ILE A 30 1.93 -5.25 9.98
CA ILE A 30 0.93 -6.33 10.11
C ILE A 30 -0.41 -5.79 9.62
N VAL A 31 -1.07 -6.55 8.76
CA VAL A 31 -2.42 -6.24 8.28
C VAL A 31 -3.40 -6.44 9.44
N LYS A 32 -4.22 -5.42 9.71
CA LYS A 32 -5.19 -5.42 10.83
C LYS A 32 -6.66 -5.42 10.38
N ASN A 33 -6.91 -5.22 9.09
CA ASN A 33 -8.25 -5.03 8.55
C ASN A 33 -8.49 -5.95 7.35
N HIS A 34 -9.77 -6.17 7.06
CA HIS A 34 -10.23 -7.02 5.95
C HIS A 34 -10.45 -6.27 4.63
N SER A 35 -10.11 -4.98 4.54
CA SER A 35 -10.38 -4.16 3.35
C SER A 35 -9.60 -4.56 2.10
N MET A 36 -8.54 -5.36 2.28
CA MET A 36 -7.72 -5.93 1.20
C MET A 36 -7.85 -7.45 1.12
N SER A 37 -8.88 -8.03 1.78
CA SER A 37 -9.12 -9.49 1.79
C SER A 37 -9.16 -10.07 0.39
N HIS A 38 -8.73 -11.30 0.30
CA HIS A 38 -8.25 -12.11 -0.80
C HIS A 38 -6.80 -11.80 -1.21
N THR A 39 -6.43 -10.54 -1.38
CA THR A 39 -5.03 -10.18 -1.62
C THR A 39 -4.22 -10.20 -0.33
N LEU A 40 -4.71 -9.52 0.70
CA LEU A 40 -4.08 -9.46 2.03
C LEU A 40 -5.12 -9.83 3.10
N GLU A 41 -4.73 -10.74 3.99
CA GLU A 41 -5.58 -11.14 5.11
C GLU A 41 -5.09 -10.55 6.42
N GLU A 42 -5.98 -10.53 7.40
CA GLU A 42 -5.62 -10.12 8.75
C GLU A 42 -4.46 -10.96 9.30
N ASN A 43 -3.53 -10.30 9.98
CA ASN A 43 -2.27 -10.86 10.49
C ASN A 43 -1.23 -11.25 9.42
N ASP A 44 -1.43 -10.91 8.13
CA ASP A 44 -0.34 -10.98 7.17
C ASP A 44 0.81 -10.05 7.59
N PHE A 45 2.03 -10.58 7.59
CA PHE A 45 3.24 -9.80 7.90
C PHE A 45 3.90 -9.35 6.61
N LEU A 46 3.92 -8.04 6.40
CA LEU A 46 4.35 -7.42 5.15
C LEU A 46 5.61 -6.61 5.33
N MET A 47 6.35 -6.47 4.24
CA MET A 47 7.47 -5.54 4.11
C MET A 47 7.08 -4.35 3.24
N ILE A 48 7.31 -3.15 3.75
CA ILE A 48 6.99 -1.88 3.09
C ILE A 48 8.29 -1.22 2.64
N ASN A 49 8.38 -0.89 1.34
CA ASN A 49 9.48 -0.11 0.80
C ASN A 49 9.14 1.38 0.92
N ARG A 50 9.89 2.09 1.76
CA ARG A 50 9.71 3.52 2.04
C ARG A 50 10.44 4.44 1.07
N LEU A 51 11.39 3.92 0.31
CA LEU A 51 12.21 4.72 -0.61
C LEU A 51 11.61 4.88 -1.99
N LEU A 52 10.77 3.91 -2.39
CA LEU A 52 10.33 3.81 -3.78
C LEU A 52 9.73 5.13 -4.26
N TYR A 53 8.90 5.76 -3.43
CA TYR A 53 8.20 7.01 -3.79
C TYR A 53 8.92 8.30 -3.36
N ARG A 54 10.12 8.20 -2.78
CA ARG A 54 10.98 9.39 -2.59
C ARG A 54 11.61 9.87 -3.90
N ARG A 55 11.73 8.99 -4.89
CA ARG A 55 12.36 9.25 -6.20
C ARG A 55 11.52 8.77 -7.39
N GLY A 56 10.51 7.98 -7.16
CA GLY A 56 9.60 7.43 -8.16
C GLY A 56 8.16 7.83 -7.88
N GLU A 57 7.31 7.64 -8.85
CA GLU A 57 5.88 7.90 -8.75
C GLU A 57 5.11 6.59 -8.50
N PRO A 58 4.00 6.63 -7.75
CA PRO A 58 3.09 5.50 -7.63
C PRO A 58 2.59 5.06 -9.01
N GLN A 59 2.31 3.77 -9.13
CA GLN A 59 1.75 3.18 -10.34
C GLN A 59 0.37 2.58 -10.06
N LYS A 60 -0.48 2.55 -11.08
CA LYS A 60 -1.77 1.83 -10.99
C LYS A 60 -1.53 0.35 -10.65
N GLY A 61 -2.26 -0.17 -9.68
CA GLY A 61 -2.09 -1.51 -9.14
C GLY A 61 -1.18 -1.61 -7.92
N ASP A 62 -0.36 -0.59 -7.61
CA ASP A 62 0.48 -0.60 -6.41
C ASP A 62 -0.35 -0.71 -5.13
N ILE A 63 0.08 -1.58 -4.22
CA ILE A 63 -0.48 -1.65 -2.87
C ILE A 63 0.32 -0.72 -1.98
N ILE A 64 -0.31 0.35 -1.51
CA ILE A 64 0.35 1.40 -0.72
C ILE A 64 -0.14 1.42 0.71
N VAL A 65 0.76 1.83 1.61
CA VAL A 65 0.44 2.24 2.98
C VAL A 65 0.57 3.74 3.05
N PHE A 66 -0.44 4.40 3.60
CA PHE A 66 -0.48 5.87 3.70
C PHE A 66 -1.12 6.32 5.01
N GLU A 67 -0.82 7.54 5.42
CA GLU A 67 -1.47 8.24 6.51
C GLU A 67 -2.83 8.75 6.04
N SER A 68 -3.89 8.46 6.80
CA SER A 68 -5.25 8.87 6.44
C SER A 68 -5.74 9.97 7.37
N PRO A 69 -6.71 10.80 6.96
CA PRO A 69 -7.30 11.82 7.82
C PRO A 69 -8.11 11.23 8.99
N LEU A 70 -8.29 9.92 9.01
CA LEU A 70 -8.99 9.22 10.08
C LEU A 70 -8.11 9.08 11.31
N LEU A 71 -8.69 9.30 12.49
CA LEU A 71 -7.96 9.18 13.74
C LEU A 71 -8.19 7.83 14.41
N THR A 72 -7.15 7.36 15.08
CA THR A 72 -7.24 6.24 16.03
C THR A 72 -7.94 6.69 17.32
N ALA A 73 -8.29 5.74 18.17
CA ALA A 73 -8.83 6.05 19.52
C ALA A 73 -7.88 6.89 20.38
N THR A 74 -6.59 6.93 20.05
CA THR A 74 -5.55 7.72 20.71
C THR A 74 -5.32 9.09 20.07
N GLY A 75 -6.10 9.45 19.03
CA GLY A 75 -5.98 10.73 18.32
C GLY A 75 -4.83 10.81 17.33
N GLN A 76 -4.18 9.69 17.00
CA GLN A 76 -3.15 9.62 15.96
C GLN A 76 -3.78 9.30 14.61
N GLU A 77 -3.18 9.76 13.54
CA GLU A 77 -3.57 9.41 12.17
C GLU A 77 -3.50 7.90 11.95
N LYS A 78 -4.53 7.39 11.30
CA LYS A 78 -4.66 5.95 11.05
C LYS A 78 -3.96 5.58 9.76
N LEU A 79 -2.99 4.67 9.84
CA LEU A 79 -2.39 4.07 8.65
C LEU A 79 -3.39 3.12 7.97
N LEU A 80 -3.59 3.33 6.68
CA LEU A 80 -4.40 2.47 5.84
C LEU A 80 -3.55 1.80 4.76
N ILE A 81 -4.01 0.65 4.30
CA ILE A 81 -3.43 -0.07 3.17
C ILE A 81 -4.50 -0.23 2.09
N LYS A 82 -4.21 0.24 0.87
CA LYS A 82 -5.12 0.21 -0.28
C LYS A 82 -4.34 0.01 -1.58
N ARG A 83 -5.09 -0.31 -2.65
CA ARG A 83 -4.56 -0.37 -4.02
C ARG A 83 -4.79 0.94 -4.74
N VAL A 84 -3.77 1.42 -5.45
CA VAL A 84 -3.86 2.58 -6.34
C VAL A 84 -4.65 2.18 -7.59
N ILE A 85 -5.74 2.89 -7.86
CA ILE A 85 -6.63 2.62 -9.00
C ILE A 85 -6.45 3.67 -10.09
N ALA A 86 -6.40 4.96 -9.71
CA ALA A 86 -6.19 6.04 -10.65
C ALA A 86 -5.16 7.04 -10.13
N LEU A 87 -4.43 7.65 -11.06
CA LEU A 87 -3.33 8.57 -10.85
C LEU A 87 -3.72 9.98 -11.29
N PRO A 88 -2.93 11.02 -10.95
CA PRO A 88 -3.18 12.38 -11.42
C PRO A 88 -3.41 12.44 -12.94
N GLY A 89 -4.44 13.19 -13.35
CA GLY A 89 -4.84 13.32 -14.75
C GLY A 89 -5.73 12.20 -15.29
N ASP A 90 -5.82 11.03 -14.63
CA ASP A 90 -6.77 10.00 -15.04
C ASP A 90 -8.22 10.45 -14.76
N ARG A 91 -9.14 10.11 -15.66
CA ARG A 91 -10.57 10.12 -15.37
C ARG A 91 -10.99 8.75 -14.87
N ILE A 92 -11.54 8.69 -13.67
CA ILE A 92 -12.15 7.48 -13.12
C ILE A 92 -13.67 7.56 -13.23
N LEU A 93 -14.27 6.49 -13.77
CA LEU A 93 -15.72 6.31 -13.81
C LEU A 93 -16.06 4.96 -13.17
N ILE A 94 -16.90 4.98 -12.15
CA ILE A 94 -17.48 3.79 -11.54
C ILE A 94 -18.98 3.83 -11.78
N GLN A 95 -19.48 2.89 -12.57
CA GLN A 95 -20.91 2.73 -12.84
C GLN A 95 -21.25 1.26 -13.12
N ASP A 96 -22.46 0.85 -12.80
CA ASP A 96 -23.00 -0.50 -13.06
C ASP A 96 -22.10 -1.62 -12.55
N GLY A 97 -21.37 -1.36 -11.44
CA GLY A 97 -20.47 -2.32 -10.82
C GLY A 97 -19.11 -2.45 -11.48
N GLN A 98 -18.80 -1.65 -12.48
CA GLN A 98 -17.56 -1.67 -13.25
C GLN A 98 -16.75 -0.39 -13.05
N VAL A 99 -15.43 -0.51 -13.21
CA VAL A 99 -14.47 0.58 -13.08
C VAL A 99 -13.81 0.85 -14.43
N TYR A 100 -13.86 2.09 -14.85
CA TYR A 100 -13.24 2.57 -16.09
C TYR A 100 -12.19 3.61 -15.75
N ILE A 101 -11.06 3.55 -16.43
CA ILE A 101 -10.00 4.57 -16.38
C ILE A 101 -9.78 5.10 -17.78
N ASN A 102 -9.96 6.41 -17.98
CA ASN A 102 -9.86 7.08 -19.27
C ASN A 102 -10.76 6.42 -20.34
N ASP A 103 -11.99 6.10 -19.93
CA ASP A 103 -13.03 5.44 -20.72
C ASP A 103 -12.74 3.96 -21.08
N GLU A 104 -11.64 3.37 -20.58
CA GLU A 104 -11.32 1.95 -20.75
C GLU A 104 -11.71 1.14 -19.51
N LEU A 105 -12.46 0.04 -19.72
CA LEU A 105 -12.81 -0.90 -18.65
C LEU A 105 -11.54 -1.57 -18.14
N ILE A 106 -11.24 -1.42 -16.83
CA ILE A 106 -10.07 -2.06 -16.22
C ILE A 106 -10.40 -3.51 -15.83
N LYS A 107 -9.42 -4.39 -16.06
CA LYS A 107 -9.53 -5.79 -15.66
C LYS A 107 -8.93 -5.99 -14.27
N GLU A 108 -9.77 -6.17 -13.28
CA GLU A 108 -9.39 -6.30 -11.87
C GLU A 108 -9.39 -7.76 -11.43
N THR A 109 -8.33 -8.49 -11.79
CA THR A 109 -8.20 -9.93 -11.54
C THR A 109 -8.01 -10.31 -10.06
N TYR A 110 -7.78 -9.32 -9.22
CA TYR A 110 -7.63 -9.47 -7.76
C TYR A 110 -8.96 -9.40 -6.99
N LEU A 111 -10.07 -9.09 -7.67
CA LEU A 111 -11.40 -9.09 -7.08
C LEU A 111 -12.01 -10.50 -7.15
N GLU A 112 -12.67 -10.91 -6.06
CA GLU A 112 -13.42 -12.17 -6.03
C GLU A 112 -14.73 -12.05 -6.81
N ASP A 113 -15.53 -11.02 -6.52
CA ASP A 113 -16.85 -10.84 -7.08
C ASP A 113 -16.87 -10.04 -8.41
N GLY A 114 -15.73 -9.41 -8.76
CA GLY A 114 -15.60 -8.58 -9.96
C GLY A 114 -16.56 -7.38 -10.01
N TYR A 115 -17.11 -6.97 -8.85
CA TYR A 115 -18.14 -5.94 -8.75
C TYR A 115 -17.71 -4.83 -7.78
N THR A 116 -17.90 -3.56 -8.19
CA THR A 116 -17.55 -2.39 -7.39
C THR A 116 -18.77 -1.52 -7.14
N LEU A 117 -19.26 -1.51 -5.88
CA LEU A 117 -20.34 -0.62 -5.46
C LEU A 117 -19.91 0.85 -5.49
N GLY A 118 -20.89 1.71 -5.80
CA GLY A 118 -20.73 3.15 -5.82
C GLY A 118 -20.89 3.75 -7.22
N GLN A 119 -20.96 5.07 -7.26
CA GLN A 119 -20.96 5.86 -8.49
C GLN A 119 -19.92 6.97 -8.33
N VAL A 120 -18.97 7.03 -9.24
CA VAL A 120 -17.91 8.03 -9.27
C VAL A 120 -17.71 8.45 -10.72
N ASP A 121 -17.60 9.73 -10.99
CA ASP A 121 -17.13 10.29 -12.25
C ASP A 121 -16.33 11.55 -11.93
N MET A 122 -15.01 11.44 -12.04
CA MET A 122 -14.10 12.54 -11.75
C MET A 122 -12.75 12.40 -12.46
N VAL A 123 -12.09 13.53 -12.67
CA VAL A 123 -10.67 13.57 -13.05
C VAL A 123 -9.85 13.73 -11.78
N ILE A 124 -8.80 12.94 -11.64
CA ILE A 124 -7.93 12.97 -10.47
C ILE A 124 -7.03 14.21 -10.54
N PRO A 125 -7.08 15.10 -9.53
CA PRO A 125 -6.23 16.28 -9.48
C PRO A 125 -4.74 15.94 -9.35
N GLU A 126 -3.87 16.89 -9.72
CA GLU A 126 -2.43 16.79 -9.49
C GLU A 126 -2.11 16.53 -8.00
N GLY A 127 -1.12 15.68 -7.76
CA GLY A 127 -0.67 15.30 -6.43
C GLY A 127 -1.60 14.35 -5.67
N LYS A 128 -2.75 13.97 -6.24
CA LYS A 128 -3.72 13.07 -5.58
C LYS A 128 -3.87 11.74 -6.30
N MET A 129 -4.41 10.76 -5.58
CA MET A 129 -4.67 9.41 -6.12
C MET A 129 -6.03 8.92 -5.66
N PHE A 130 -6.64 8.09 -6.49
CA PHE A 130 -7.82 7.32 -6.13
C PHE A 130 -7.40 5.91 -5.74
N VAL A 131 -7.72 5.52 -4.52
CA VAL A 131 -7.35 4.22 -3.97
C VAL A 131 -8.59 3.43 -3.56
N MET A 132 -8.56 2.12 -3.75
CA MET A 132 -9.63 1.23 -3.27
C MET A 132 -9.08 0.01 -2.54
N GLY A 133 -9.89 -0.55 -1.66
CA GLY A 133 -9.63 -1.88 -1.12
C GLY A 133 -9.99 -2.98 -2.11
N ASP A 134 -9.28 -4.08 -2.09
CA ASP A 134 -9.59 -5.24 -2.92
C ASP A 134 -10.89 -5.92 -2.45
N ASN A 135 -11.23 -5.81 -1.17
CA ASN A 135 -12.55 -6.15 -0.64
C ASN A 135 -13.52 -4.98 -0.85
N ARG A 136 -14.08 -4.85 -2.05
CA ARG A 136 -14.91 -3.72 -2.49
C ARG A 136 -16.13 -3.49 -1.60
N ASN A 137 -16.69 -4.55 -1.03
CA ASN A 137 -17.90 -4.49 -0.19
C ASN A 137 -17.59 -4.11 1.26
N ASN A 138 -16.34 -4.26 1.70
CA ASN A 138 -15.92 -3.96 3.07
C ASN A 138 -14.65 -3.12 3.11
N SER A 139 -14.67 -1.98 2.42
CA SER A 139 -13.53 -1.06 2.38
C SER A 139 -14.01 0.38 2.49
N LEU A 140 -13.49 1.08 3.50
CA LEU A 140 -13.49 2.54 3.52
C LEU A 140 -12.32 3.01 2.65
N ASP A 141 -12.60 3.64 1.51
CA ASP A 141 -11.61 4.04 0.51
C ASP A 141 -12.04 5.31 -0.23
N SER A 142 -11.41 5.66 -1.36
CA SER A 142 -11.67 6.94 -2.05
C SER A 142 -13.10 7.11 -2.58
N ARG A 143 -13.92 6.07 -2.56
CA ARG A 143 -15.36 6.17 -2.85
C ARG A 143 -16.14 6.84 -1.72
N ASP A 144 -15.60 6.82 -0.51
CA ASP A 144 -16.21 7.42 0.67
C ASP A 144 -15.63 8.82 0.91
N GLN A 145 -16.50 9.79 1.13
CA GLN A 145 -16.10 11.18 1.41
C GLN A 145 -15.28 11.34 2.70
N ALA A 146 -15.41 10.41 3.65
CA ALA A 146 -14.65 10.43 4.89
C ALA A 146 -13.14 10.17 4.67
N LEU A 147 -12.77 9.44 3.62
CA LEU A 147 -11.38 9.27 3.20
C LEU A 147 -11.04 10.21 2.05
N GLY A 148 -11.85 10.20 0.98
CA GLY A 148 -11.61 10.97 -0.23
C GLY A 148 -10.37 10.52 -1.00
N LEU A 149 -9.80 11.43 -1.78
CA LEU A 149 -8.55 11.22 -2.51
C LEU A 149 -7.36 11.27 -1.55
N VAL A 150 -6.34 10.45 -1.82
CA VAL A 150 -5.11 10.37 -1.04
C VAL A 150 -4.06 11.28 -1.66
N ASP A 151 -3.40 12.10 -0.83
CA ASP A 151 -2.27 12.90 -1.26
C ASP A 151 -1.02 12.01 -1.44
N GLN A 152 -0.23 12.28 -2.47
CA GLN A 152 1.01 11.52 -2.71
C GLN A 152 2.02 11.70 -1.57
N GLU A 153 1.95 12.83 -0.87
CA GLU A 153 2.82 13.16 0.27
C GLU A 153 2.52 12.27 1.49
N ASP A 154 1.28 11.77 1.62
CA ASP A 154 0.85 10.93 2.74
C ASP A 154 1.32 9.47 2.58
N ILE A 155 1.94 9.11 1.46
CA ILE A 155 2.40 7.74 1.23
C ILE A 155 3.58 7.40 2.13
N VAL A 156 3.39 6.43 3.01
CA VAL A 156 4.46 5.84 3.82
C VAL A 156 5.35 4.91 3.01
N GLY A 157 4.78 4.18 2.03
CA GLY A 157 5.51 3.32 1.12
C GLY A 157 4.67 2.25 0.43
N LYS A 158 5.31 1.45 -0.43
CA LYS A 158 4.71 0.34 -1.17
C LYS A 158 4.87 -0.97 -0.42
N ALA A 159 3.79 -1.71 -0.22
CA ALA A 159 3.86 -3.11 0.20
C ALA A 159 4.36 -3.95 -0.98
N PHE A 160 5.46 -4.65 -0.81
CA PHE A 160 6.10 -5.36 -1.92
C PHE A 160 6.34 -6.85 -1.67
N LEU A 161 6.32 -7.27 -0.39
CA LEU A 161 6.59 -8.65 -0.02
C LEU A 161 5.76 -9.05 1.20
N ARG A 162 5.12 -10.21 1.13
CA ARG A 162 4.52 -10.87 2.29
C ARG A 162 5.49 -11.93 2.82
N LEU A 163 5.88 -11.81 4.09
CA LEU A 163 6.78 -12.75 4.76
C LEU A 163 6.03 -13.88 5.47
N TYR A 164 4.86 -13.62 6.00
CA TYR A 164 4.04 -14.59 6.73
C TYR A 164 2.55 -14.37 6.40
N PRO A 165 1.74 -15.43 6.32
CA PRO A 165 2.08 -16.84 6.57
C PRO A 165 2.94 -17.46 5.47
N PHE A 166 3.81 -18.40 5.84
CA PHE A 166 4.77 -19.02 4.90
C PHE A 166 4.11 -19.70 3.70
N GLY A 167 2.88 -20.22 3.87
CA GLY A 167 2.11 -20.81 2.76
C GLY A 167 1.67 -19.80 1.68
N ARG A 168 1.75 -18.48 1.98
CA ARG A 168 1.44 -17.38 1.06
C ARG A 168 2.63 -16.41 0.92
N PHE A 169 3.85 -16.87 1.24
CA PHE A 169 5.07 -16.08 1.05
C PHE A 169 5.24 -15.68 -0.41
N GLY A 170 5.52 -14.40 -0.67
CA GLY A 170 5.75 -13.94 -2.04
C GLY A 170 5.61 -12.44 -2.23
N GLY A 171 5.95 -12.00 -3.45
CA GLY A 171 5.78 -10.62 -3.89
C GLY A 171 4.31 -10.21 -3.95
N LEU A 172 4.06 -8.93 -3.73
CA LEU A 172 2.75 -8.31 -3.84
C LEU A 172 2.75 -7.41 -5.09
N ASN A 173 1.89 -7.75 -6.04
CA ASN A 173 1.67 -6.99 -7.29
C ASN A 173 0.20 -6.61 -7.40
#